data_d87b1cce9fc833e479255b8eea71f601
#
_entry.id   d87b1cce9fc833e479255b8eea71f601
#
_cell.length_a   1.000
_cell.length_b   1.000
_cell.length_c   1.000
_cell.angle_alpha   90.00
_cell.angle_beta   90.00
_cell.angle_gamma   90.00
#
_symmetry.space_group_name_H-M   'P 1'
#
loop_
_entity.id
_entity.type
_entity.pdbx_description
1 polymer ?
#
loop_
_entity_poly.entity_id
_entity_poly.type
_entity_poly.pdbx_seq_one_letter_code
_entity_poly.pdbx_strand_id
1 'polypeptide(L)'
;LYQLVSQYLPAARTILPYRLFFNQADLEFARGCQRELQEEGTEVIRWQKRLDSMQHNLVETLMAFLLDTPQNIEQAGDLLYVHRNTIKYRLNKISNRFGFVPGVMPESFELYQALGVHRLLRGNDDPGELGE
;
A
#
# COMPACT_ATOMS: atom_id res chain seq x y z
N LEU A 1 8.37 4.44 -22.74
CA LEU A 1 8.45 3.31 -21.81
C LEU A 1 9.79 3.24 -21.10
N TYR A 2 10.87 3.44 -21.87
CA TYR A 2 12.22 3.40 -21.28
C TYR A 2 12.37 4.45 -20.17
N GLN A 3 11.84 5.64 -20.37
CA GLN A 3 11.90 6.70 -19.37
C GLN A 3 11.11 6.35 -18.10
N LEU A 4 9.96 5.70 -18.26
CA LEU A 4 9.19 5.22 -17.12
C LEU A 4 9.98 4.19 -16.33
N VAL A 5 10.64 3.26 -17.02
CA VAL A 5 11.42 2.22 -16.36
C VAL A 5 12.57 2.84 -15.57
N SER A 6 13.36 3.70 -16.20
CA SER A 6 14.56 4.25 -15.56
C SER A 6 14.23 5.19 -14.40
N GLN A 7 13.15 5.96 -14.52
CA GLN A 7 12.78 6.95 -13.49
C GLN A 7 11.98 6.34 -12.34
N TYR A 8 11.08 5.39 -12.64
CA TYR A 8 10.10 4.96 -11.66
C TYR A 8 10.24 3.52 -11.21
N LEU A 9 11.19 2.76 -11.76
CA LEU A 9 11.43 1.39 -11.33
C LEU A 9 11.83 1.31 -9.85
N PRO A 10 12.73 2.17 -9.35
CA PRO A 10 13.06 2.12 -7.92
C PRO A 10 11.84 2.35 -7.03
N ALA A 11 10.97 3.32 -7.38
CA ALA A 11 9.75 3.57 -6.64
C ALA A 11 8.82 2.37 -6.71
N ALA A 12 8.65 1.77 -7.89
CA ALA A 12 7.79 0.61 -8.06
C ALA A 12 8.27 -0.57 -7.21
N ARG A 13 9.58 -0.79 -7.14
CA ARG A 13 10.13 -1.85 -6.30
C ARG A 13 9.86 -1.62 -4.81
N THR A 14 9.87 -0.37 -4.39
CA THR A 14 9.56 -0.01 -3.00
C THR A 14 8.09 -0.20 -2.70
N ILE A 15 7.21 0.23 -3.61
CA ILE A 15 5.77 0.18 -3.41
C ILE A 15 5.23 -1.24 -3.55
N LEU A 16 5.75 -1.99 -4.50
CA LEU A 16 5.26 -3.34 -4.85
C LEU A 16 6.39 -4.36 -4.72
N PRO A 17 6.89 -4.60 -3.50
CA PRO A 17 8.12 -5.39 -3.32
C PRO A 17 7.97 -6.87 -3.65
N TYR A 18 6.75 -7.38 -3.72
CA TYR A 18 6.51 -8.81 -4.01
C TYR A 18 6.31 -9.11 -5.48
N ARG A 19 6.34 -8.09 -6.35
CA ARG A 19 6.21 -8.31 -7.78
C ARG A 19 7.57 -8.60 -8.40
N LEU A 20 7.60 -9.65 -9.23
CA LEU A 20 8.81 -10.00 -9.98
C LEU A 20 8.94 -9.17 -11.25
N PHE A 21 7.82 -8.81 -11.85
CA PHE A 21 7.78 -8.05 -13.09
C PHE A 21 6.82 -6.88 -12.94
N PHE A 22 7.16 -5.76 -13.60
CA PHE A 22 6.33 -4.57 -13.57
C PHE A 22 5.82 -4.28 -14.97
N ASN A 23 4.50 -4.08 -15.10
CA ASN A 23 3.92 -3.61 -16.34
C ASN A 23 3.83 -2.09 -16.32
N GLN A 24 3.34 -1.51 -17.42
CA GLN A 24 3.23 -0.07 -17.54
C GLN A 24 2.31 0.53 -16.47
N ALA A 25 1.22 -0.16 -16.15
CA ALA A 25 0.29 0.32 -15.13
C ALA A 25 0.96 0.41 -13.75
N ASP A 26 1.83 -0.54 -13.42
CA ASP A 26 2.57 -0.51 -12.16
C ASP A 26 3.50 0.70 -12.09
N LEU A 27 4.18 1.01 -13.19
CA LEU A 27 5.08 2.16 -13.27
C LEU A 27 4.32 3.48 -13.22
N GLU A 28 3.16 3.55 -13.87
CA GLU A 28 2.29 4.72 -13.81
C GLU A 28 1.75 4.94 -12.39
N PHE A 29 1.40 3.86 -11.69
CA PHE A 29 0.99 3.95 -10.29
C PHE A 29 2.12 4.49 -9.42
N ALA A 30 3.33 3.96 -9.59
CA ALA A 30 4.51 4.43 -8.86
C ALA A 30 4.79 5.91 -9.14
N ARG A 31 4.64 6.32 -10.40
CA ARG A 31 4.79 7.72 -10.79
C ARG A 31 3.77 8.61 -10.06
N GLY A 32 2.52 8.17 -10.01
CA GLY A 32 1.46 8.91 -9.32
C GLY A 32 1.76 9.06 -7.83
N CYS A 33 2.20 7.99 -7.18
CA CYS A 33 2.54 8.04 -5.77
C CYS A 33 3.73 8.97 -5.50
N GLN A 34 4.75 8.92 -6.35
CA GLN A 34 5.91 9.79 -6.19
C GLN A 34 5.55 11.26 -6.39
N ARG A 35 4.66 11.54 -7.35
CA ARG A 35 4.17 12.90 -7.60
C ARG A 35 3.41 13.42 -6.37
N GLU A 36 2.50 12.61 -5.83
CA GLU A 36 1.74 12.99 -4.64
C GLU A 36 2.66 13.30 -3.47
N LEU A 37 3.70 12.49 -3.28
CA LEU A 37 4.68 12.70 -2.23
C LEU A 37 5.43 14.02 -2.42
N GLN A 38 5.82 14.33 -3.65
CA GLN A 38 6.56 15.56 -3.95
C GLN A 38 5.72 16.81 -3.78
N GLU A 39 4.44 16.74 -4.13
CA GLU A 39 3.54 17.87 -4.04
C GLU A 39 3.11 18.19 -2.61
N GLU A 40 3.16 17.21 -1.71
CA GLU A 40 2.82 17.35 -0.29
C GLU A 40 1.47 18.06 -0.08
N GLY A 41 0.47 17.65 -0.85
CA GLY A 41 -0.85 18.23 -0.76
C GLY A 41 -1.57 17.88 0.54
N THR A 42 -2.64 18.62 0.84
CA THR A 42 -3.45 18.43 2.04
C THR A 42 -3.98 17.00 2.14
N GLU A 43 -4.42 16.43 1.02
CA GLU A 43 -4.96 15.08 1.01
C GLU A 43 -3.90 14.05 1.37
N VAL A 44 -2.67 14.20 0.87
CA VAL A 44 -1.58 13.30 1.19
C VAL A 44 -1.29 13.35 2.69
N ILE A 45 -1.20 14.54 3.25
CA ILE A 45 -0.93 14.72 4.68
C ILE A 45 -2.04 14.08 5.51
N ARG A 46 -3.29 14.32 5.14
CA ARG A 46 -4.44 13.76 5.85
C ARG A 46 -4.45 12.24 5.86
N TRP A 47 -4.21 11.64 4.69
CA TRP A 47 -4.16 10.18 4.60
C TRP A 47 -3.02 9.59 5.40
N GLN A 48 -1.83 10.22 5.36
CA GLN A 48 -0.69 9.70 6.12
C GLN A 48 -0.96 9.78 7.63
N LYS A 49 -1.60 10.85 8.09
CA LYS A 49 -2.00 10.95 9.49
C LYS A 49 -3.01 9.87 9.87
N ARG A 50 -3.96 9.58 9.00
CA ARG A 50 -4.94 8.51 9.26
C ARG A 50 -4.25 7.16 9.36
N LEU A 51 -3.34 6.86 8.43
CA LEU A 51 -2.61 5.58 8.45
C LEU A 51 -1.70 5.48 9.67
N ASP A 52 -1.02 6.55 10.03
CA ASP A 52 -0.13 6.57 11.20
C ASP A 52 -0.91 6.41 12.51
N SER A 53 -2.17 6.82 12.55
CA SER A 53 -3.01 6.70 13.74
C SER A 53 -3.62 5.30 13.91
N MET A 54 -3.52 4.46 12.89
CA MET A 54 -4.08 3.11 12.93
C MET A 54 -3.11 2.14 13.58
N GLN A 55 -3.65 1.05 14.12
CA GLN A 55 -2.82 -0.05 14.60
C GLN A 55 -1.98 -0.60 13.45
N HIS A 56 -0.73 -0.91 13.75
CA HIS A 56 0.22 -1.39 12.75
C HIS A 56 -0.30 -2.60 11.98
N ASN A 57 -0.93 -3.56 12.68
CA ASN A 57 -1.44 -4.76 12.03
C ASN A 57 -2.57 -4.47 11.03
N LEU A 58 -3.31 -3.39 11.20
CA LEU A 58 -4.35 -3.00 10.25
C LEU A 58 -3.72 -2.42 8.98
N VAL A 59 -2.70 -1.59 9.13
CA VAL A 59 -1.98 -1.04 7.98
C VAL A 59 -1.29 -2.16 7.20
N GLU A 60 -0.64 -3.09 7.89
CA GLU A 60 -0.04 -4.27 7.24
C GLU A 60 -1.07 -5.06 6.45
N THR A 61 -2.27 -5.23 7.03
CA THR A 61 -3.34 -5.97 6.36
C THR A 61 -3.77 -5.26 5.07
N LEU A 62 -3.91 -3.93 5.12
CA LEU A 62 -4.24 -3.15 3.92
C LEU A 62 -3.17 -3.30 2.86
N MET A 63 -1.90 -3.21 3.24
CA MET A 63 -0.79 -3.37 2.30
C MET A 63 -0.82 -4.74 1.64
N ALA A 64 -0.95 -5.79 2.44
CA ALA A 64 -0.96 -7.15 1.93
C ALA A 64 -2.16 -7.39 1.02
N PHE A 65 -3.32 -6.89 1.39
CA PHE A 65 -4.55 -7.15 0.65
C PHE A 65 -4.62 -6.33 -0.64
N LEU A 66 -4.28 -5.04 -0.58
CA LEU A 66 -4.47 -4.14 -1.73
C LEU A 66 -3.24 -4.06 -2.64
N LEU A 67 -2.03 -4.05 -2.09
CA LEU A 67 -0.83 -3.86 -2.89
C LEU A 67 -0.12 -5.17 -3.22
N ASP A 68 -0.04 -6.09 -2.27
CA ASP A 68 0.83 -7.26 -2.40
C ASP A 68 0.12 -8.47 -2.97
N THR A 69 -1.20 -8.47 -2.95
CA THR A 69 -2.02 -9.52 -3.58
C THR A 69 -3.12 -8.87 -4.41
N PRO A 70 -3.74 -9.60 -5.34
CA PRO A 70 -4.87 -9.04 -6.10
C PRO A 70 -6.17 -9.12 -5.28
N GLN A 71 -6.20 -8.47 -4.13
CA GLN A 71 -7.32 -8.47 -3.20
C GLN A 71 -7.72 -9.89 -2.82
N ASN A 72 -6.73 -10.69 -2.45
CA ASN A 72 -6.93 -12.09 -2.09
C ASN A 72 -6.68 -12.26 -0.61
N ILE A 73 -7.75 -12.57 0.13
CA ILE A 73 -7.70 -12.70 1.59
C ILE A 73 -6.79 -13.84 2.02
N GLU A 74 -6.85 -14.97 1.32
CA GLU A 74 -6.05 -16.14 1.67
C GLU A 74 -4.56 -15.87 1.45
N GLN A 75 -4.21 -15.28 0.30
CA GLN A 75 -2.82 -14.94 0.01
C GLN A 75 -2.30 -13.88 0.98
N ALA A 76 -3.14 -12.91 1.33
CA ALA A 76 -2.76 -11.88 2.31
C ALA A 76 -2.46 -12.52 3.66
N GLY A 77 -3.28 -13.49 4.07
CA GLY A 77 -3.03 -14.24 5.29
C GLY A 77 -1.71 -14.98 5.25
N ASP A 78 -1.41 -15.63 4.11
CA ASP A 78 -0.14 -16.34 3.94
C ASP A 78 1.06 -15.39 4.06
N LEU A 79 0.97 -14.21 3.45
CA LEU A 79 2.04 -13.22 3.53
C LEU A 79 2.29 -12.74 4.96
N LEU A 80 1.23 -12.58 5.74
CA LEU A 80 1.32 -12.05 7.09
C LEU A 80 1.40 -13.14 8.16
N TYR A 81 1.41 -14.41 7.74
CA TYR A 81 1.45 -15.57 8.66
C TYR A 81 0.27 -15.57 9.64
N VAL A 82 -0.91 -15.23 9.14
CA VAL A 82 -2.14 -15.28 9.94
C VAL A 82 -3.23 -16.00 9.15
N HIS A 83 -4.23 -16.50 9.87
CA HIS A 83 -5.36 -17.18 9.23
C HIS A 83 -6.21 -16.18 8.45
N ARG A 84 -6.84 -16.65 7.36
CA ARG A 84 -7.69 -15.80 6.53
C ARG A 84 -8.82 -15.12 7.33
N ASN A 85 -9.32 -15.78 8.37
CA ASN A 85 -10.36 -15.19 9.21
C ASN A 85 -9.85 -13.96 9.95
N THR A 86 -8.58 -13.94 10.32
CA THR A 86 -7.95 -12.77 10.92
C THR A 86 -7.92 -11.61 9.92
N ILE A 87 -7.60 -11.90 8.65
CA ILE A 87 -7.63 -10.88 7.60
C ILE A 87 -9.05 -10.31 7.45
N LYS A 88 -10.05 -11.18 7.38
CA LYS A 88 -11.45 -10.75 7.29
C LYS A 88 -11.84 -9.85 8.45
N TYR A 89 -11.49 -10.24 9.65
CA TYR A 89 -11.80 -9.47 10.86
C TYR A 89 -11.15 -8.09 10.80
N ARG A 90 -9.88 -8.05 10.42
CA ARG A 90 -9.15 -6.78 10.31
C ARG A 90 -9.73 -5.88 9.22
N LEU A 91 -10.08 -6.46 8.06
CA LEU A 91 -10.70 -5.69 6.98
C LEU A 91 -12.06 -5.12 7.40
N ASN A 92 -12.84 -5.88 8.18
CA ASN A 92 -14.11 -5.37 8.70
C ASN A 92 -13.89 -4.19 9.65
N LYS A 93 -12.88 -4.26 10.53
CA LYS A 93 -12.54 -3.14 11.40
C LYS A 93 -12.14 -1.90 10.58
N ILE A 94 -11.36 -2.10 9.54
CA ILE A 94 -10.94 -1.02 8.65
C ILE A 94 -12.14 -0.43 7.92
N SER A 95 -13.01 -1.29 7.41
CA SER A 95 -14.23 -0.86 6.72
C SER A 95 -15.10 0.00 7.62
N ASN A 96 -15.27 -0.40 8.86
CA ASN A 96 -16.05 0.38 9.84
C ASN A 96 -15.39 1.74 10.12
N ARG A 97 -14.06 1.76 10.18
CA ARG A 97 -13.33 2.99 10.46
C ARG A 97 -13.37 3.97 9.29
N PHE A 98 -13.24 3.48 8.06
CA PHE A 98 -13.19 4.33 6.88
C PHE A 98 -14.58 4.65 6.30
N GLY A 99 -15.56 3.80 6.55
CA GLY A 99 -16.90 3.98 5.97
C GLY A 99 -17.02 3.42 4.56
N PHE A 100 -16.05 2.67 4.08
CA PHE A 100 -16.12 1.98 2.79
C PHE A 100 -15.31 0.70 2.86
N VAL A 101 -15.63 -0.24 1.97
CA VAL A 101 -14.94 -1.54 1.91
C VAL A 101 -13.64 -1.38 1.11
N PRO A 102 -12.49 -1.70 1.71
CA PRO A 102 -11.21 -1.61 0.99
C PRO A 102 -11.22 -2.45 -0.29
N GLY A 103 -10.84 -1.82 -1.38
CA GLY A 103 -10.81 -2.45 -2.71
C GLY A 103 -12.00 -2.08 -3.59
N VAL A 104 -13.07 -1.56 -3.02
CA VAL A 104 -14.23 -1.13 -3.81
C VAL A 104 -13.98 0.28 -4.36
N MET A 105 -14.13 0.42 -5.66
CA MET A 105 -13.93 1.70 -6.34
C MET A 105 -15.25 2.46 -6.41
N PRO A 106 -15.24 3.81 -6.44
CA PRO A 106 -14.05 4.68 -6.49
C PRO A 106 -13.43 5.02 -5.14
N GLU A 107 -14.06 4.65 -4.04
CA GLU A 107 -13.65 5.07 -2.69
C GLU A 107 -12.22 4.64 -2.36
N SER A 108 -11.81 3.47 -2.85
CA SER A 108 -10.48 2.92 -2.55
C SER A 108 -9.35 3.53 -3.38
N PHE A 109 -9.66 4.38 -4.36
CA PHE A 109 -8.62 4.95 -5.23
C PHE A 109 -7.61 5.78 -4.42
N GLU A 110 -8.11 6.67 -3.59
CA GLU A 110 -7.24 7.49 -2.74
C GLU A 110 -6.46 6.64 -1.74
N LEU A 111 -7.10 5.60 -1.23
CA LEU A 111 -6.45 4.67 -0.29
C LEU A 111 -5.27 3.95 -0.97
N TYR A 112 -5.45 3.49 -2.21
CA TYR A 112 -4.36 2.87 -2.97
C TYR A 112 -3.15 3.79 -3.07
N GLN A 113 -3.39 5.05 -3.48
CA GLN A 113 -2.31 6.02 -3.59
C GLN A 113 -1.67 6.29 -2.23
N ALA A 114 -2.49 6.43 -1.20
CA ALA A 114 -2.00 6.69 0.14
C ALA A 114 -1.08 5.58 0.65
N LEU A 115 -1.44 4.33 0.36
CA LEU A 115 -0.61 3.19 0.75
C LEU A 115 0.71 3.18 -0.02
N GLY A 116 0.68 3.51 -1.31
CA GLY A 116 1.90 3.63 -2.09
C GLY A 116 2.82 4.73 -1.58
N VAL A 117 2.25 5.90 -1.27
CA VAL A 117 3.00 7.00 -0.68
C VAL A 117 3.57 6.60 0.68
N HIS A 118 2.78 5.90 1.49
CA HIS A 118 3.24 5.42 2.80
C HIS A 118 4.48 4.55 2.68
N ARG A 119 4.50 3.64 1.71
CA ARG A 119 5.67 2.79 1.47
C ARG A 119 6.88 3.59 0.98
N LEU A 120 6.66 4.60 0.15
CA LEU A 120 7.76 5.47 -0.28
C LEU A 120 8.38 6.21 0.90
N LEU A 121 7.52 6.71 1.80
CA LEU A 121 7.98 7.40 2.99
C LEU A 121 8.73 6.49 3.94
N ARG A 122 8.34 5.22 4.04
CA ARG A 122 8.88 4.26 4.99
C ARG A 122 9.64 3.12 4.32
N GLY A 123 10.02 3.29 3.05
CA GLY A 123 10.65 2.24 2.29
C GLY A 123 11.95 1.75 2.86
N ASN A 124 12.64 2.58 3.64
CA ASN A 124 13.90 2.23 4.26
C ASN A 124 13.72 1.78 5.72
N ASP A 125 12.49 1.73 6.21
CA ASP A 125 12.16 1.33 7.58
C ASP A 125 11.76 -0.14 7.62
N ASP A 126 12.41 -0.97 6.82
CA ASP A 126 12.18 -2.40 6.80
C ASP A 126 12.56 -3.00 8.15
N PRO A 127 11.64 -3.70 8.82
CA PRO A 127 11.97 -4.35 10.10
C PRO A 127 13.19 -5.26 10.03
N GLY A 128 13.46 -5.88 8.87
CA GLY A 128 14.63 -6.71 8.68
C GLY A 128 15.93 -5.93 8.77
N GLU A 129 15.93 -4.70 8.30
CA GLU A 129 17.10 -3.82 8.38
C GLU A 129 17.25 -3.22 9.77
N LEU A 130 16.14 -2.85 10.37
CA LEU A 130 16.15 -2.25 11.71
C LEU A 130 16.44 -3.27 12.80
N GLY A 131 16.18 -4.54 12.54
CA GLY A 131 16.41 -5.62 13.47
C GLY A 131 17.88 -5.94 13.69
N GLU A 132 18.70 -5.31 12.92
CA GLU A 132 20.14 -5.47 13.07
C GLU A 132 20.66 -4.66 14.28
#